data_f80e1c3227c556e052dbebab16fc2103
#
_entry.id   f80e1c3227c556e052dbebab16fc2103
#
_cell.length_a   1.000
_cell.length_b   1.000
_cell.length_c   1.000
_cell.angle_alpha   90.00
_cell.angle_beta   90.00
_cell.angle_gamma   90.00
#
_symmetry.space_group_name_H-M   'P 1'
#
loop_
_entity.id
_entity.type
_entity.pdbx_description
1 polymer ?
#
loop_
_entity_poly.entity_id
_entity_poly.type
_entity_poly.pdbx_seq_one_letter_code
_entity_poly.pdbx_strand_id
1 'polypeptide(L)'
;MQCVDFYRQYLLPLCRSKEIAGAQNQMAALEDVFKVSGVPTHTFVRPMRYAQMKVAVRTPGRCVVIEGPSGIGKTSSVTQILGDLGMAQSVTFLRTREPRDVEYIAALPELGEIGVVIIDDFHRLDDEIKAKITDFMKLLADRGDENSKLILIGINKAGDRLVQYGSDVGLRIDVFKLEQNPPELVEKLISQGENALNIKIKDKENICHISHGSFQIAQLLCHQICIEGDVTETASNIIEVEKTVEAVLDEVLSSLRRIFHNACIEFAQGSKLRREGRAPYLHILRWLVDSDDWSVDLKRSIKDNPAHRGSVGQVVSKGYLETLMRDKADVLDGCFHYQPETSVFTVEDPKLVFYLRSINWKSFVREVGFSTSEFPGRYDIALSFAGTERSHAEELFEILSSREVSVFYDKNEQHRIISEKVEEYLAPIYRSEAAYVVPLLSPEYPKRIWTKFESDQFKSRFGDRAVIPVRYKSAADSYFSDAAEYGSLSFDPEDRVSDQLHEIADVICTRLQEDRLQSDPNQVVQPA
;
A
#
# COMPACT_ATOMS: atom_id res chain seq x y z
N MET A 1 -21.66 1.54 -29.66
CA MET A 1 -22.14 2.24 -28.45
C MET A 1 -21.03 2.41 -27.41
N GLN A 2 -20.15 1.42 -27.19
CA GLN A 2 -19.06 1.47 -26.20
C GLN A 2 -17.98 2.54 -26.46
N CYS A 3 -17.59 2.81 -27.70
CA CYS A 3 -16.65 3.91 -28.03
C CYS A 3 -17.16 5.28 -27.57
N VAL A 4 -18.47 5.47 -27.58
CA VAL A 4 -19.10 6.75 -27.21
C VAL A 4 -19.07 6.95 -25.69
N ASP A 5 -19.23 5.87 -24.90
CA ASP A 5 -19.26 5.96 -23.44
C ASP A 5 -17.86 6.16 -22.84
N PHE A 6 -16.84 5.47 -23.36
CA PHE A 6 -15.44 5.70 -22.96
C PHE A 6 -14.97 7.11 -23.37
N TYR A 7 -15.30 7.53 -24.58
CA TYR A 7 -14.99 8.89 -25.05
C TYR A 7 -15.63 9.95 -24.14
N ARG A 8 -16.90 9.80 -23.79
CA ARG A 8 -17.60 10.73 -22.88
C ARG A 8 -17.03 10.73 -21.47
N GLN A 9 -16.69 9.57 -20.95
CA GLN A 9 -16.27 9.42 -19.55
C GLN A 9 -14.80 9.81 -19.30
N TYR A 10 -13.90 9.48 -20.22
CA TYR A 10 -12.45 9.60 -19.99
C TYR A 10 -11.71 10.51 -20.97
N LEU A 11 -12.16 10.60 -22.22
CA LEU A 11 -11.43 11.32 -23.26
C LEU A 11 -12.03 12.70 -23.55
N LEU A 12 -13.33 12.87 -23.42
CA LEU A 12 -13.98 14.18 -23.60
C LEU A 12 -13.45 15.25 -22.61
N PRO A 13 -13.20 14.93 -21.33
CA PRO A 13 -12.55 15.87 -20.41
C PRO A 13 -11.13 16.25 -20.82
N LEU A 14 -10.34 15.29 -21.38
CA LEU A 14 -8.97 15.53 -21.84
C LEU A 14 -8.92 16.37 -23.13
N CYS A 15 -9.87 16.19 -24.04
CA CYS A 15 -10.00 17.01 -25.24
C CYS A 15 -10.41 18.45 -24.90
N ARG A 16 -11.35 18.62 -23.98
CA ARG A 16 -11.75 19.97 -23.52
C ARG A 16 -10.61 20.72 -22.84
N SER A 17 -9.75 20.03 -22.07
CA SER A 17 -8.60 20.67 -21.41
C SER A 17 -7.53 21.17 -22.40
N LYS A 18 -7.42 20.62 -23.62
CA LYS A 18 -6.51 21.14 -24.67
C LYS A 18 -7.06 22.34 -25.43
N GLU A 19 -8.37 22.44 -25.59
CA GLU A 19 -9.01 23.62 -26.20
C GLU A 19 -9.02 24.84 -25.26
N ILE A 20 -8.89 24.62 -23.97
CA ILE A 20 -8.97 25.64 -22.92
C ILE A 20 -7.57 26.18 -22.51
N ALA A 21 -6.46 25.71 -23.11
CA ALA A 21 -5.11 26.23 -22.84
C ALA A 21 -4.87 27.68 -23.30
N GLY A 22 -5.92 28.38 -23.69
CA GLY A 22 -5.96 29.82 -23.96
C GLY A 22 -6.90 30.54 -23.01
N ALA A 23 -6.33 31.01 -21.88
CA ALA A 23 -6.85 32.07 -21.00
C ALA A 23 -8.33 32.01 -20.58
N GLN A 24 -8.58 31.48 -19.39
CA GLN A 24 -9.45 32.07 -18.37
C GLN A 24 -9.27 31.27 -17.08
N ASN A 25 -9.16 31.91 -15.91
CA ASN A 25 -9.21 31.33 -14.58
C ASN A 25 -10.53 30.52 -14.43
N GLN A 26 -10.56 29.27 -14.93
CA GLN A 26 -11.69 28.39 -14.67
C GLN A 26 -11.50 27.85 -13.26
N MET A 27 -12.47 28.15 -12.39
CA MET A 27 -12.58 27.54 -11.07
C MET A 27 -12.66 26.03 -11.26
N ALA A 28 -11.70 25.29 -10.72
CA ALA A 28 -11.67 23.83 -10.72
C ALA A 28 -12.20 23.32 -9.38
N ALA A 29 -13.10 22.34 -9.41
CA ALA A 29 -13.58 21.69 -8.22
C ALA A 29 -12.54 20.71 -7.67
N LEU A 30 -12.50 20.53 -6.36
CA LEU A 30 -11.56 19.63 -5.68
C LEU A 30 -11.59 18.21 -6.24
N GLU A 31 -12.79 17.67 -6.46
CA GLU A 31 -13.02 16.33 -6.99
C GLU A 31 -12.52 16.14 -8.44
N ASP A 32 -12.36 17.22 -9.20
CA ASP A 32 -11.76 17.20 -10.54
C ASP A 32 -10.25 17.31 -10.50
N VAL A 33 -9.69 17.95 -9.48
CA VAL A 33 -8.25 18.14 -9.29
C VAL A 33 -7.62 16.93 -8.62
N PHE A 34 -8.03 16.63 -7.39
CA PHE A 34 -7.55 15.45 -6.66
C PHE A 34 -8.58 14.33 -6.73
N LYS A 35 -8.56 13.59 -7.83
CA LYS A 35 -9.52 12.51 -8.08
C LYS A 35 -9.22 11.28 -7.24
N VAL A 36 -10.16 10.90 -6.40
CA VAL A 36 -10.09 9.66 -5.59
C VAL A 36 -10.26 8.41 -6.45
N SER A 37 -10.92 8.55 -7.62
CA SER A 37 -11.13 7.47 -8.59
C SER A 37 -11.16 8.00 -10.03
N GLY A 38 -10.84 7.13 -10.99
CA GLY A 38 -10.85 7.46 -12.42
C GLY A 38 -9.55 8.11 -12.93
N VAL A 39 -9.59 8.59 -14.19
CA VAL A 39 -8.43 9.18 -14.85
C VAL A 39 -8.29 10.64 -14.44
N PRO A 40 -7.11 11.06 -13.93
CA PRO A 40 -6.87 12.44 -13.51
C PRO A 40 -6.91 13.39 -14.71
N THR A 41 -7.48 14.58 -14.51
CA THR A 41 -7.57 15.64 -15.53
C THR A 41 -6.54 16.75 -15.29
N HIS A 42 -6.33 17.16 -14.04
CA HIS A 42 -5.42 18.25 -13.68
C HIS A 42 -4.07 17.76 -13.16
N THR A 43 -4.03 16.56 -12.57
CA THR A 43 -2.88 16.02 -11.84
C THR A 43 -2.20 14.86 -12.55
N PHE A 44 -2.31 14.79 -13.89
CA PHE A 44 -1.61 13.77 -14.65
C PHE A 44 -0.10 14.06 -14.71
N VAL A 45 0.69 13.11 -14.19
CA VAL A 45 2.15 13.12 -14.29
C VAL A 45 2.59 12.02 -15.26
N ARG A 46 3.48 12.37 -16.20
CA ARG A 46 4.05 11.41 -17.15
C ARG A 46 4.98 10.45 -16.39
N PRO A 47 4.71 9.13 -16.40
CA PRO A 47 5.59 8.17 -15.76
C PRO A 47 6.93 8.06 -16.52
N MET A 48 7.90 7.40 -15.89
CA MET A 48 9.12 7.00 -16.58
C MET A 48 8.77 6.17 -17.82
N ARG A 49 9.53 6.27 -18.91
CA ARG A 49 9.28 5.60 -20.19
C ARG A 49 8.03 6.06 -20.96
N TYR A 50 7.35 7.13 -20.55
CA TYR A 50 6.17 7.66 -21.28
C TYR A 50 6.44 7.89 -22.78
N ALA A 51 7.61 8.47 -23.12
CA ALA A 51 7.98 8.71 -24.52
C ALA A 51 8.15 7.40 -25.30
N GLN A 52 8.74 6.38 -24.68
CA GLN A 52 8.90 5.05 -25.29
C GLN A 52 7.54 4.39 -25.52
N MET A 53 6.64 4.42 -24.53
CA MET A 53 5.27 3.92 -24.67
C MET A 53 4.52 4.64 -25.80
N LYS A 54 4.66 5.98 -25.89
CA LYS A 54 4.03 6.77 -26.95
C LYS A 54 4.53 6.35 -28.34
N VAL A 55 5.83 6.08 -28.50
CA VAL A 55 6.40 5.58 -29.75
C VAL A 55 5.84 4.20 -30.08
N ALA A 56 5.81 3.28 -29.13
CA ALA A 56 5.29 1.92 -29.31
C ALA A 56 3.81 1.92 -29.72
N VAL A 57 2.99 2.74 -29.04
CA VAL A 57 1.56 2.90 -29.39
C VAL A 57 1.38 3.44 -30.80
N ARG A 58 2.25 4.35 -31.24
CA ARG A 58 2.20 4.94 -32.60
C ARG A 58 2.72 4.00 -33.69
N THR A 59 3.63 3.06 -33.36
CA THR A 59 4.26 2.18 -34.35
C THR A 59 3.25 1.17 -34.89
N PRO A 60 2.97 1.11 -36.23
CA PRO A 60 2.07 0.12 -36.81
C PRO A 60 2.55 -1.30 -36.59
N GLY A 61 1.62 -2.27 -36.61
CA GLY A 61 1.93 -3.71 -36.53
C GLY A 61 2.51 -4.20 -35.21
N ARG A 62 2.73 -3.31 -34.21
CA ARG A 62 3.24 -3.70 -32.90
C ARG A 62 2.17 -3.60 -31.82
N CYS A 63 1.96 -4.69 -31.13
CA CYS A 63 1.13 -4.73 -29.95
C CYS A 63 1.90 -4.25 -28.72
N VAL A 64 1.19 -3.73 -27.71
CA VAL A 64 1.80 -3.14 -26.53
C VAL A 64 1.21 -3.80 -25.27
N VAL A 65 2.07 -4.16 -24.33
CA VAL A 65 1.67 -4.65 -23.00
C VAL A 65 2.17 -3.65 -21.96
N ILE A 66 1.27 -3.20 -21.10
CA ILE A 66 1.61 -2.33 -19.97
C ILE A 66 1.22 -3.05 -18.67
N GLU A 67 2.23 -3.41 -17.91
CA GLU A 67 2.08 -4.10 -16.65
C GLU A 67 2.59 -3.27 -15.47
N GLY A 68 2.12 -3.57 -14.29
CA GLY A 68 2.54 -2.91 -13.06
C GLY A 68 1.43 -2.93 -12.01
N PRO A 69 1.73 -2.51 -10.79
CA PRO A 69 0.76 -2.47 -9.69
C PRO A 69 -0.47 -1.62 -10.04
N SER A 70 -1.59 -1.87 -9.37
CA SER A 70 -2.77 -1.02 -9.49
C SER A 70 -2.46 0.41 -8.99
N GLY A 71 -3.17 1.41 -9.48
CA GLY A 71 -3.00 2.81 -9.04
C GLY A 71 -1.70 3.50 -9.46
N ILE A 72 -0.80 2.82 -10.21
CA ILE A 72 0.47 3.38 -10.70
C ILE A 72 0.30 4.32 -11.91
N GLY A 73 -0.89 4.35 -12.51
CA GLY A 73 -1.20 5.21 -13.66
C GLY A 73 -1.16 4.54 -15.03
N LYS A 74 -1.28 3.20 -15.13
CA LYS A 74 -1.28 2.46 -16.41
C LYS A 74 -2.34 2.97 -17.38
N THR A 75 -3.61 2.85 -17.00
CA THR A 75 -4.76 3.25 -17.81
C THR A 75 -4.73 4.76 -18.14
N SER A 76 -4.34 5.58 -17.14
CA SER A 76 -4.18 7.03 -17.33
C SER A 76 -3.11 7.36 -18.36
N SER A 77 -1.98 6.63 -18.35
CA SER A 77 -0.89 6.83 -19.32
C SER A 77 -1.30 6.48 -20.74
N VAL A 78 -1.99 5.34 -20.92
CA VAL A 78 -2.53 4.93 -22.23
C VAL A 78 -3.53 5.96 -22.74
N THR A 79 -4.49 6.36 -21.92
CA THR A 79 -5.50 7.36 -22.26
C THR A 79 -4.86 8.68 -22.69
N GLN A 80 -3.86 9.15 -21.94
CA GLN A 80 -3.14 10.38 -22.30
C GLN A 80 -2.34 10.25 -23.60
N ILE A 81 -1.67 9.10 -23.82
CA ILE A 81 -0.94 8.83 -25.06
C ILE A 81 -1.89 8.87 -26.26
N LEU A 82 -3.04 8.22 -26.18
CA LEU A 82 -4.04 8.22 -27.24
C LEU A 82 -4.58 9.64 -27.52
N GLY A 83 -4.81 10.42 -26.47
CA GLY A 83 -5.16 11.83 -26.61
C GLY A 83 -4.06 12.64 -27.30
N ASP A 84 -2.78 12.42 -26.91
CA ASP A 84 -1.62 13.10 -27.51
C ASP A 84 -1.39 12.72 -29.00
N LEU A 85 -1.84 11.53 -29.40
CA LEU A 85 -1.74 11.03 -30.79
C LEU A 85 -2.99 11.36 -31.63
N GLY A 86 -4.04 11.94 -31.06
CA GLY A 86 -5.31 12.19 -31.74
C GLY A 86 -6.11 10.92 -32.03
N MET A 87 -5.79 9.79 -31.41
CA MET A 87 -6.41 8.47 -31.64
C MET A 87 -7.61 8.20 -30.72
N ALA A 88 -7.93 9.09 -29.83
CA ALA A 88 -8.91 8.90 -28.76
C ALA A 88 -10.33 8.53 -29.26
N GLN A 89 -10.72 8.94 -30.45
CA GLN A 89 -12.06 8.70 -31.02
C GLN A 89 -12.20 7.35 -31.74
N SER A 90 -11.08 6.67 -32.03
CA SER A 90 -11.04 5.43 -32.82
C SER A 90 -10.64 4.20 -32.02
N VAL A 91 -10.79 4.24 -30.69
CA VAL A 91 -10.33 3.17 -29.78
C VAL A 91 -11.51 2.42 -29.20
N THR A 92 -11.45 1.10 -29.24
CA THR A 92 -12.37 0.22 -28.51
C THR A 92 -11.73 -0.14 -27.16
N PHE A 93 -12.41 0.19 -26.05
CA PHE A 93 -11.93 -0.10 -24.69
C PHE A 93 -12.75 -1.23 -24.11
N LEU A 94 -12.11 -2.34 -23.75
CA LEU A 94 -12.72 -3.56 -23.23
C LEU A 94 -12.24 -3.83 -21.82
N ARG A 95 -13.17 -4.16 -20.91
CA ARG A 95 -12.91 -4.46 -19.51
C ARG A 95 -13.22 -5.91 -19.23
N THR A 96 -12.27 -6.63 -18.69
CA THR A 96 -12.47 -8.06 -18.38
C THR A 96 -13.44 -8.31 -17.23
N ARG A 97 -13.86 -7.27 -16.50
CA ARG A 97 -14.91 -7.35 -15.47
C ARG A 97 -16.32 -7.38 -16.06
N GLU A 98 -16.47 -7.01 -17.32
CA GLU A 98 -17.75 -6.99 -18.03
C GLU A 98 -17.91 -8.27 -18.86
N PRO A 99 -18.86 -9.15 -18.57
CA PRO A 99 -19.00 -10.43 -19.27
C PRO A 99 -19.14 -10.28 -20.79
N ARG A 100 -19.84 -9.24 -21.25
CA ARG A 100 -19.98 -8.94 -22.70
C ARG A 100 -18.66 -8.59 -23.35
N ASP A 101 -17.78 -7.89 -22.64
CA ASP A 101 -16.46 -7.53 -23.14
C ASP A 101 -15.57 -8.77 -23.23
N VAL A 102 -15.68 -9.72 -22.28
CA VAL A 102 -14.97 -11.00 -22.32
C VAL A 102 -15.36 -11.83 -23.55
N GLU A 103 -16.67 -11.92 -23.88
CA GLU A 103 -17.14 -12.58 -25.08
C GLU A 103 -16.56 -11.89 -26.36
N TYR A 104 -16.55 -10.57 -26.39
CA TYR A 104 -15.99 -9.82 -27.51
C TYR A 104 -14.46 -10.00 -27.62
N ILE A 105 -13.74 -10.01 -26.50
CA ILE A 105 -12.30 -10.29 -26.46
C ILE A 105 -12.00 -11.67 -27.05
N ALA A 106 -12.77 -12.70 -26.66
CA ALA A 106 -12.58 -14.06 -27.15
C ALA A 106 -12.82 -14.18 -28.68
N ALA A 107 -13.66 -13.32 -29.25
CA ALA A 107 -13.97 -13.28 -30.69
C ALA A 107 -13.00 -12.42 -31.50
N LEU A 108 -12.14 -11.57 -30.91
CA LEU A 108 -11.23 -10.67 -31.63
C LEU A 108 -10.39 -11.35 -32.71
N PRO A 109 -9.83 -12.58 -32.49
CA PRO A 109 -9.04 -13.26 -33.51
C PRO A 109 -9.82 -13.63 -34.79
N GLU A 110 -11.14 -13.71 -34.70
CA GLU A 110 -12.05 -14.06 -35.81
C GLU A 110 -12.52 -12.84 -36.59
N LEU A 111 -12.36 -11.63 -35.98
CA LEU A 111 -12.68 -10.38 -36.63
C LEU A 111 -11.52 -9.99 -37.57
N GLY A 112 -11.82 -9.39 -38.72
CA GLY A 112 -10.82 -8.95 -39.68
C GLY A 112 -9.97 -7.79 -39.13
N GLU A 113 -10.29 -6.57 -39.53
CA GLU A 113 -9.67 -5.38 -38.97
C GLU A 113 -10.36 -4.98 -37.67
N ILE A 114 -9.55 -4.85 -36.60
CA ILE A 114 -10.09 -4.56 -35.25
C ILE A 114 -9.89 -3.09 -34.83
N GLY A 115 -9.12 -2.32 -35.60
CA GLY A 115 -8.71 -0.99 -35.16
C GLY A 115 -7.79 -1.04 -33.93
N VAL A 116 -7.83 0.00 -33.11
CA VAL A 116 -7.09 0.04 -31.84
C VAL A 116 -7.99 -0.48 -30.72
N VAL A 117 -7.62 -1.60 -30.13
CA VAL A 117 -8.34 -2.22 -29.02
C VAL A 117 -7.47 -2.22 -27.77
N ILE A 118 -8.04 -1.74 -26.67
CA ILE A 118 -7.44 -1.82 -25.33
C ILE A 118 -8.18 -2.89 -24.54
N ILE A 119 -7.44 -3.79 -23.92
CA ILE A 119 -7.97 -4.77 -22.96
C ILE A 119 -7.39 -4.43 -21.60
N ASP A 120 -8.25 -3.95 -20.71
CA ASP A 120 -7.88 -3.64 -19.31
C ASP A 120 -8.13 -4.84 -18.40
N ASP A 121 -7.32 -4.98 -17.35
CA ASP A 121 -7.33 -6.11 -16.41
C ASP A 121 -7.09 -7.48 -17.11
N PHE A 122 -6.25 -7.52 -18.17
CA PHE A 122 -5.97 -8.74 -18.97
C PHE A 122 -5.62 -9.97 -18.12
N HIS A 123 -5.02 -9.79 -16.95
CA HIS A 123 -4.66 -10.86 -16.03
C HIS A 123 -5.86 -11.68 -15.53
N ARG A 124 -7.08 -11.14 -15.59
CA ARG A 124 -8.33 -11.78 -15.11
C ARG A 124 -8.96 -12.74 -16.12
N LEU A 125 -8.55 -12.70 -17.37
CA LEU A 125 -9.06 -13.62 -18.40
C LEU A 125 -8.63 -15.06 -18.11
N ASP A 126 -9.43 -16.01 -18.58
CA ASP A 126 -9.08 -17.41 -18.58
C ASP A 126 -7.86 -17.69 -19.47
N ASP A 127 -7.06 -18.69 -19.12
CA ASP A 127 -5.81 -18.99 -19.81
C ASP A 127 -6.01 -19.37 -21.28
N GLU A 128 -7.17 -19.98 -21.63
CA GLU A 128 -7.51 -20.26 -23.01
C GLU A 128 -7.68 -18.99 -23.84
N ILE A 129 -8.39 -17.99 -23.31
CA ILE A 129 -8.57 -16.69 -23.95
C ILE A 129 -7.23 -15.94 -24.03
N LYS A 130 -6.43 -15.96 -22.94
CA LYS A 130 -5.10 -15.35 -22.94
C LYS A 130 -4.20 -15.92 -24.03
N ALA A 131 -4.19 -17.25 -24.21
CA ALA A 131 -3.43 -17.91 -25.25
C ALA A 131 -3.89 -17.50 -26.66
N LYS A 132 -5.19 -17.49 -26.92
CA LYS A 132 -5.77 -17.05 -28.20
C LYS A 132 -5.39 -15.61 -28.53
N ILE A 133 -5.49 -14.70 -27.56
CA ILE A 133 -5.11 -13.28 -27.73
C ILE A 133 -3.61 -13.14 -27.99
N THR A 134 -2.77 -13.93 -27.28
CA THR A 134 -1.31 -13.91 -27.49
C THR A 134 -0.94 -14.35 -28.90
N ASP A 135 -1.55 -15.42 -29.39
CA ASP A 135 -1.33 -15.90 -30.76
C ASP A 135 -1.83 -14.90 -31.81
N PHE A 136 -2.93 -14.24 -31.52
CA PHE A 136 -3.44 -13.18 -32.38
C PHE A 136 -2.49 -11.96 -32.42
N MET A 137 -1.90 -11.56 -31.30
CA MET A 137 -0.88 -10.50 -31.26
C MET A 137 0.35 -10.85 -32.11
N LYS A 138 0.81 -12.12 -32.10
CA LYS A 138 1.88 -12.59 -32.98
C LYS A 138 1.49 -12.45 -34.45
N LEU A 139 0.29 -12.89 -34.77
CA LEU A 139 -0.23 -12.82 -36.14
C LEU A 139 -0.28 -11.39 -36.66
N LEU A 140 -0.77 -10.45 -35.85
CA LEU A 140 -0.79 -9.01 -36.20
C LEU A 140 0.63 -8.46 -36.43
N ALA A 141 1.57 -8.84 -35.57
CA ALA A 141 2.97 -8.43 -35.70
C ALA A 141 3.64 -9.02 -36.95
N ASP A 142 3.40 -10.30 -37.25
CA ASP A 142 3.97 -10.98 -38.43
C ASP A 142 3.44 -10.42 -39.74
N ARG A 143 2.18 -10.00 -39.78
CA ARG A 143 1.57 -9.37 -40.93
C ARG A 143 1.95 -7.89 -41.11
N GLY A 144 2.54 -7.27 -40.06
CA GLY A 144 2.80 -5.84 -40.04
C GLY A 144 1.49 -5.03 -40.17
N ASP A 145 0.40 -5.53 -39.57
CA ASP A 145 -0.94 -4.95 -39.74
C ASP A 145 -0.98 -3.49 -39.25
N GLU A 146 -1.24 -2.56 -40.17
CA GLU A 146 -1.30 -1.13 -39.86
C GLU A 146 -2.66 -0.69 -39.30
N ASN A 147 -3.71 -1.48 -39.54
CA ASN A 147 -5.09 -1.16 -39.19
C ASN A 147 -5.54 -1.79 -37.88
N SER A 148 -4.76 -2.72 -37.33
CA SER A 148 -5.10 -3.47 -36.11
C SER A 148 -4.02 -3.34 -35.06
N LYS A 149 -4.40 -2.99 -33.85
CA LYS A 149 -3.48 -2.87 -32.70
C LYS A 149 -4.14 -3.32 -31.40
N LEU A 150 -3.44 -4.16 -30.63
CA LEU A 150 -3.83 -4.52 -29.27
C LEU A 150 -2.92 -3.81 -28.25
N ILE A 151 -3.54 -3.24 -27.24
CA ILE A 151 -2.89 -2.67 -26.06
C ILE A 151 -3.45 -3.41 -24.84
N LEU A 152 -2.62 -4.23 -24.20
CA LEU A 152 -3.01 -4.97 -23.02
C LEU A 152 -2.54 -4.22 -21.76
N ILE A 153 -3.44 -4.08 -20.79
CA ILE A 153 -3.13 -3.51 -19.48
C ILE A 153 -3.39 -4.59 -18.42
N GLY A 154 -2.41 -4.81 -17.54
CA GLY A 154 -2.54 -5.84 -16.51
C GLY A 154 -1.76 -5.53 -15.24
N ILE A 155 -2.02 -6.33 -14.20
CA ILE A 155 -1.22 -6.36 -12.98
C ILE A 155 -0.06 -7.33 -13.22
N ASN A 156 1.06 -7.12 -12.57
CA ASN A 156 2.34 -7.81 -12.67
C ASN A 156 2.40 -9.15 -13.45
N LYS A 157 3.42 -9.31 -14.29
CA LYS A 157 3.76 -10.51 -15.07
C LYS A 157 2.80 -10.86 -16.24
N ALA A 158 1.95 -9.94 -16.69
CA ALA A 158 1.22 -10.17 -17.92
C ALA A 158 2.17 -10.37 -19.11
N GLY A 159 3.26 -9.58 -19.17
CA GLY A 159 4.30 -9.71 -20.19
C GLY A 159 5.13 -10.98 -20.08
N ASP A 160 5.53 -11.39 -18.87
CA ASP A 160 6.27 -12.64 -18.63
C ASP A 160 5.46 -13.86 -19.08
N ARG A 161 4.13 -13.83 -18.93
CA ARG A 161 3.24 -14.89 -19.40
C ARG A 161 3.04 -14.88 -20.90
N LEU A 162 2.92 -13.72 -21.51
CA LEU A 162 2.87 -13.62 -22.97
C LEU A 162 4.14 -14.22 -23.58
N VAL A 163 5.30 -14.02 -22.94
CA VAL A 163 6.56 -14.66 -23.32
C VAL A 163 6.54 -16.17 -23.07
N GLN A 164 5.86 -16.66 -22.03
CA GLN A 164 5.73 -18.11 -21.76
C GLN A 164 4.86 -18.83 -22.80
N TYR A 165 3.84 -18.14 -23.37
CA TYR A 165 3.03 -18.70 -24.48
C TYR A 165 3.76 -18.77 -25.81
N GLY A 166 4.97 -18.16 -25.93
CA GLY A 166 5.82 -18.24 -27.11
C GLY A 166 7.15 -17.54 -26.91
N SER A 167 8.25 -18.27 -27.03
CA SER A 167 9.63 -17.77 -26.83
C SER A 167 10.04 -16.63 -27.77
N ASP A 168 9.31 -16.42 -28.86
CA ASP A 168 9.55 -15.41 -29.90
C ASP A 168 8.70 -14.14 -29.74
N VAL A 169 7.78 -14.11 -28.77
CA VAL A 169 6.85 -12.98 -28.54
C VAL A 169 7.59 -11.71 -28.14
N GLY A 170 8.65 -11.83 -27.34
CA GLY A 170 9.41 -10.69 -26.85
C GLY A 170 10.06 -9.80 -27.92
N LEU A 171 10.23 -10.31 -29.15
CA LEU A 171 10.75 -9.53 -30.28
C LEU A 171 9.64 -8.79 -31.06
N ARG A 172 8.38 -9.16 -30.87
CA ARG A 172 7.22 -8.72 -31.65
C ARG A 172 6.28 -7.80 -30.89
N ILE A 173 6.38 -7.76 -29.56
CA ILE A 173 5.52 -7.05 -28.64
C ILE A 173 6.39 -6.15 -27.77
N ASP A 174 5.95 -4.90 -27.58
CA ASP A 174 6.61 -3.98 -26.64
C ASP A 174 5.99 -4.14 -25.25
N VAL A 175 6.79 -4.58 -24.28
CA VAL A 175 6.37 -4.74 -22.88
C VAL A 175 6.94 -3.61 -22.02
N PHE A 176 6.07 -2.87 -21.35
CA PHE A 176 6.42 -1.80 -20.43
C PHE A 176 6.00 -2.18 -19.02
N LYS A 177 6.98 -2.37 -18.15
CA LYS A 177 6.75 -2.53 -16.73
C LYS A 177 6.78 -1.15 -16.07
N LEU A 178 5.66 -0.75 -15.48
CA LEU A 178 5.57 0.43 -14.62
C LEU A 178 5.81 -0.02 -13.17
N GLU A 179 6.83 0.54 -12.57
CA GLU A 179 7.22 0.34 -11.18
C GLU A 179 6.67 1.48 -10.32
N GLN A 180 6.90 1.43 -9.02
CA GLN A 180 6.54 2.51 -8.12
C GLN A 180 7.12 3.84 -8.62
N ASN A 181 6.34 4.90 -8.52
CA ASN A 181 6.79 6.21 -8.94
C ASN A 181 7.78 6.76 -7.90
N PRO A 182 8.89 7.36 -8.33
CA PRO A 182 9.79 8.04 -7.42
C PRO A 182 9.09 9.25 -6.76
N PRO A 183 9.50 9.65 -5.54
CA PRO A 183 8.87 10.72 -4.77
C PRO A 183 8.72 12.02 -5.55
N GLU A 184 9.65 12.34 -6.44
CA GLU A 184 9.63 13.57 -7.25
C GLU A 184 8.44 13.61 -8.21
N LEU A 185 7.97 12.45 -8.70
CA LEU A 185 6.78 12.39 -9.55
C LEU A 185 5.50 12.54 -8.73
N VAL A 186 5.48 12.03 -7.50
CA VAL A 186 4.37 12.25 -6.55
C VAL A 186 4.31 13.72 -6.16
N GLU A 187 5.44 14.33 -5.81
CA GLU A 187 5.53 15.77 -5.52
C GLU A 187 5.04 16.63 -6.69
N LYS A 188 5.39 16.24 -7.91
CA LYS A 188 4.91 16.92 -9.12
C LYS A 188 3.40 16.84 -9.27
N LEU A 189 2.79 15.67 -8.97
CA LEU A 189 1.34 15.50 -8.94
C LEU A 189 0.70 16.47 -7.94
N ILE A 190 1.21 16.51 -6.72
CA ILE A 190 0.73 17.40 -5.65
C ILE A 190 0.85 18.87 -6.11
N SER A 191 2.01 19.25 -6.66
CA SER A 191 2.25 20.62 -7.13
C SER A 191 1.32 21.03 -8.29
N GLN A 192 0.94 20.10 -9.16
CA GLN A 192 -0.07 20.36 -10.19
C GLN A 192 -1.44 20.64 -9.57
N GLY A 193 -1.84 19.87 -8.56
CA GLY A 193 -3.08 20.09 -7.82
C GLY A 193 -3.08 21.40 -7.04
N GLU A 194 -1.97 21.73 -6.36
CA GLU A 194 -1.77 23.01 -5.68
C GLU A 194 -1.97 24.20 -6.63
N ASN A 195 -1.37 24.12 -7.83
CA ASN A 195 -1.52 25.15 -8.83
C ASN A 195 -2.97 25.27 -9.35
N ALA A 196 -3.66 24.14 -9.54
CA ALA A 196 -5.04 24.14 -10.02
C ALA A 196 -6.02 24.71 -9.00
N LEU A 197 -5.80 24.48 -7.71
CA LEU A 197 -6.63 24.96 -6.61
C LEU A 197 -6.15 26.30 -6.03
N ASN A 198 -5.01 26.82 -6.45
CA ASN A 198 -4.35 28.02 -5.90
C ASN A 198 -4.08 27.90 -4.38
N ILE A 199 -3.48 26.76 -3.98
CA ILE A 199 -3.17 26.43 -2.58
C ILE A 199 -1.70 26.01 -2.41
N LYS A 200 -1.28 25.87 -1.16
CA LYS A 200 -0.02 25.22 -0.75
C LYS A 200 -0.30 24.25 0.38
N ILE A 201 0.05 22.99 0.19
CA ILE A 201 -0.07 21.93 1.20
C ILE A 201 1.27 21.87 1.96
N LYS A 202 1.25 22.12 3.28
CA LYS A 202 2.47 22.11 4.11
C LYS A 202 3.08 20.72 4.26
N ASP A 203 2.25 19.69 4.34
CA ASP A 203 2.67 18.31 4.67
C ASP A 203 3.00 17.47 3.43
N LYS A 204 3.50 18.11 2.37
CA LYS A 204 3.76 17.48 1.08
C LYS A 204 4.76 16.32 1.16
N GLU A 205 5.84 16.48 1.93
CA GLU A 205 6.87 15.46 2.09
C GLU A 205 6.30 14.18 2.70
N ASN A 206 5.47 14.30 3.73
CA ASN A 206 4.83 13.17 4.38
C ASN A 206 3.83 12.47 3.46
N ILE A 207 3.06 13.23 2.64
CA ILE A 207 2.19 12.64 1.62
C ILE A 207 3.02 11.82 0.62
N CYS A 208 4.15 12.34 0.13
CA CYS A 208 5.04 11.64 -0.79
C CYS A 208 5.54 10.34 -0.18
N HIS A 209 5.93 10.38 1.08
CA HIS A 209 6.43 9.23 1.82
C HIS A 209 5.35 8.15 2.00
N ILE A 210 4.21 8.51 2.61
CA ILE A 210 3.13 7.58 2.97
C ILE A 210 2.45 6.97 1.73
N SER A 211 2.44 7.68 0.60
CA SER A 211 1.84 7.18 -0.64
C SER A 211 2.62 6.04 -1.28
N HIS A 212 3.88 5.78 -0.86
CA HIS A 212 4.75 4.73 -1.42
C HIS A 212 4.74 4.70 -2.96
N GLY A 213 4.84 5.86 -3.60
CA GLY A 213 4.83 6.01 -5.06
C GLY A 213 3.47 5.79 -5.72
N SER A 214 2.40 5.58 -4.96
CA SER A 214 1.04 5.48 -5.49
C SER A 214 0.42 6.85 -5.73
N PHE A 215 0.20 7.21 -6.99
CA PHE A 215 -0.54 8.42 -7.33
C PHE A 215 -1.96 8.43 -6.77
N GLN A 216 -2.59 7.26 -6.68
CA GLN A 216 -3.96 7.15 -6.17
C GLN A 216 -4.04 7.44 -4.67
N ILE A 217 -3.06 6.96 -3.88
CA ILE A 217 -2.99 7.25 -2.45
C ILE A 217 -2.65 8.73 -2.24
N ALA A 218 -1.70 9.28 -2.99
CA ALA A 218 -1.37 10.70 -2.90
C ALA A 218 -2.58 11.59 -3.20
N GLN A 219 -3.37 11.27 -4.22
CA GLN A 219 -4.61 12.00 -4.53
C GLN A 219 -5.65 11.87 -3.42
N LEU A 220 -5.82 10.68 -2.84
CA LEU A 220 -6.75 10.45 -1.73
C LEU A 220 -6.38 11.31 -0.51
N LEU A 221 -5.09 11.33 -0.14
CA LEU A 221 -4.60 12.12 0.99
C LEU A 221 -4.73 13.62 0.72
N CYS A 222 -4.31 14.11 -0.46
CA CYS A 222 -4.47 15.51 -0.84
C CYS A 222 -5.93 15.94 -0.84
N HIS A 223 -6.83 15.10 -1.36
CA HIS A 223 -8.27 15.37 -1.36
C HIS A 223 -8.81 15.55 0.06
N GLN A 224 -8.47 14.63 0.98
CA GLN A 224 -8.94 14.71 2.35
C GLN A 224 -8.33 15.90 3.10
N ILE A 225 -7.04 16.18 2.91
CA ILE A 225 -6.38 17.35 3.49
C ILE A 225 -7.04 18.65 3.03
N CYS A 226 -7.43 18.75 1.76
CA CYS A 226 -8.15 19.90 1.23
C CYS A 226 -9.55 20.04 1.87
N ILE A 227 -10.31 18.94 2.00
CA ILE A 227 -11.62 18.95 2.69
C ILE A 227 -11.48 19.47 4.11
N GLU A 228 -10.54 18.93 4.89
CA GLU A 228 -10.29 19.35 6.27
C GLU A 228 -9.75 20.80 6.38
N GLY A 229 -9.21 21.31 5.29
CA GLY A 229 -8.76 22.70 5.15
C GLY A 229 -9.82 23.64 4.55
N ASP A 230 -11.09 23.21 4.41
CA ASP A 230 -12.19 23.96 3.79
C ASP A 230 -11.90 24.42 2.34
N VAL A 231 -11.09 23.65 1.60
CA VAL A 231 -10.78 23.89 0.18
C VAL A 231 -11.59 22.94 -0.68
N THR A 232 -12.65 23.43 -1.30
CA THR A 232 -13.53 22.65 -2.19
C THR A 232 -13.41 23.03 -3.65
N GLU A 233 -12.80 24.18 -3.95
CA GLU A 233 -12.61 24.70 -5.31
C GLU A 233 -11.40 25.64 -5.36
N THR A 234 -11.05 26.12 -6.55
CA THR A 234 -9.94 27.05 -6.75
C THR A 234 -10.10 28.31 -5.91
N ALA A 235 -9.16 28.57 -5.02
CA ALA A 235 -9.16 29.73 -4.15
C ALA A 235 -8.82 31.03 -4.91
N SER A 236 -9.45 32.13 -4.51
CA SER A 236 -9.19 33.47 -5.09
C SER A 236 -7.77 33.96 -4.80
N ASN A 237 -7.24 33.63 -3.63
CA ASN A 237 -5.88 33.93 -3.18
C ASN A 237 -5.20 32.63 -2.77
N ILE A 238 -3.86 32.63 -2.72
CA ILE A 238 -3.13 31.44 -2.27
C ILE A 238 -3.48 31.18 -0.79
N ILE A 239 -3.99 29.97 -0.54
CA ILE A 239 -4.29 29.45 0.80
C ILE A 239 -3.22 28.45 1.20
N GLU A 240 -2.64 28.62 2.37
CA GLU A 240 -1.77 27.60 2.98
C GLU A 240 -2.65 26.61 3.76
N VAL A 241 -2.66 25.33 3.32
CA VAL A 241 -3.37 24.25 4.01
C VAL A 241 -2.42 23.65 5.03
N GLU A 242 -2.70 23.93 6.31
CA GLU A 242 -1.84 23.52 7.44
C GLU A 242 -2.15 22.10 7.96
N LYS A 243 -3.23 21.49 7.47
CA LYS A 243 -3.61 20.12 7.87
C LYS A 243 -2.55 19.11 7.48
N THR A 244 -2.24 18.20 8.38
CA THR A 244 -1.25 17.12 8.18
C THR A 244 -1.93 15.82 7.81
N VAL A 245 -1.16 14.86 7.31
CA VAL A 245 -1.65 13.51 7.01
C VAL A 245 -2.21 12.85 8.26
N GLU A 246 -1.55 13.01 9.41
CA GLU A 246 -1.99 12.46 10.69
C GLU A 246 -3.38 12.96 11.08
N ALA A 247 -3.66 14.25 10.84
CA ALA A 247 -4.95 14.84 11.16
C ALA A 247 -6.11 14.26 10.33
N VAL A 248 -5.84 13.75 9.14
CA VAL A 248 -6.86 13.20 8.23
C VAL A 248 -6.85 11.67 8.16
N LEU A 249 -5.82 11.04 8.72
CA LEU A 249 -5.58 9.60 8.57
C LEU A 249 -6.71 8.75 9.12
N ASP A 250 -7.25 9.10 10.29
CA ASP A 250 -8.34 8.35 10.92
C ASP A 250 -9.61 8.36 10.06
N GLU A 251 -9.96 9.49 9.44
CA GLU A 251 -11.11 9.57 8.53
C GLU A 251 -10.88 8.77 7.25
N VAL A 252 -9.66 8.87 6.67
CA VAL A 252 -9.27 8.06 5.51
C VAL A 252 -9.36 6.58 5.84
N LEU A 253 -8.78 6.14 6.97
CA LEU A 253 -8.82 4.74 7.40
C LEU A 253 -10.23 4.26 7.72
N SER A 254 -11.06 5.11 8.33
CA SER A 254 -12.48 4.80 8.57
C SER A 254 -13.23 4.55 7.26
N SER A 255 -12.96 5.36 6.24
CA SER A 255 -13.55 5.19 4.91
C SER A 255 -13.06 3.91 4.24
N LEU A 256 -11.76 3.61 4.29
CA LEU A 256 -11.17 2.40 3.73
C LEU A 256 -11.61 1.14 4.48
N ARG A 257 -11.80 1.23 5.80
CA ARG A 257 -12.34 0.15 6.62
C ARG A 257 -13.71 -0.31 6.11
N ARG A 258 -14.60 0.63 5.77
CA ARG A 258 -15.93 0.30 5.23
C ARG A 258 -15.86 -0.50 3.92
N ILE A 259 -14.81 -0.26 3.12
CA ILE A 259 -14.64 -0.89 1.82
C ILE A 259 -13.94 -2.25 1.94
N PHE A 260 -12.81 -2.31 2.67
CA PHE A 260 -11.88 -3.44 2.60
C PHE A 260 -11.91 -4.37 3.81
N HIS A 261 -12.40 -3.90 4.96
CA HIS A 261 -12.28 -4.65 6.21
C HIS A 261 -12.92 -6.03 6.15
N ASN A 262 -14.14 -6.12 5.62
CA ASN A 262 -14.84 -7.40 5.50
C ASN A 262 -14.08 -8.40 4.62
N ALA A 263 -13.57 -7.96 3.47
CA ALA A 263 -12.77 -8.81 2.59
C ALA A 263 -11.48 -9.29 3.28
N CYS A 264 -10.81 -8.41 4.05
CA CYS A 264 -9.63 -8.79 4.81
C CYS A 264 -9.94 -9.82 5.91
N ILE A 265 -11.06 -9.67 6.64
CA ILE A 265 -11.53 -10.62 7.65
C ILE A 265 -11.84 -11.96 6.99
N GLU A 266 -12.68 -11.97 5.96
CA GLU A 266 -13.10 -13.18 5.25
C GLU A 266 -11.91 -13.95 4.63
N PHE A 267 -10.94 -13.23 4.08
CA PHE A 267 -9.71 -13.84 3.60
C PHE A 267 -8.88 -14.42 4.75
N ALA A 268 -8.66 -13.64 5.81
CA ALA A 268 -7.84 -14.04 6.95
C ALA A 268 -8.41 -15.27 7.68
N GLN A 269 -9.74 -15.40 7.75
CA GLN A 269 -10.43 -16.57 8.33
C GLN A 269 -10.24 -17.83 7.48
N GLY A 270 -10.06 -17.67 6.17
CA GLY A 270 -9.96 -18.80 5.25
C GLY A 270 -11.27 -19.60 5.14
N SER A 271 -11.17 -20.85 4.66
CA SER A 271 -12.34 -21.74 4.51
C SER A 271 -12.78 -22.37 5.83
N LYS A 272 -11.89 -22.48 6.81
CA LYS A 272 -12.15 -23.11 8.12
C LYS A 272 -11.35 -22.40 9.20
N LEU A 273 -12.00 -21.48 9.88
CA LEU A 273 -11.37 -20.81 11.03
C LEU A 273 -11.10 -21.83 12.14
N ARG A 274 -9.82 -22.01 12.49
CA ARG A 274 -9.40 -22.69 13.70
C ARG A 274 -8.77 -21.66 14.61
N ARG A 275 -9.43 -21.36 15.73
CA ARG A 275 -8.99 -20.32 16.68
C ARG A 275 -7.55 -20.51 17.21
N GLU A 276 -7.09 -21.75 17.27
CA GLU A 276 -5.74 -22.16 17.68
C GLU A 276 -4.87 -22.57 16.49
N GLY A 277 -5.28 -22.20 15.27
CA GLY A 277 -4.63 -22.61 14.04
C GLY A 277 -3.39 -21.75 13.71
N ARG A 278 -2.60 -22.26 12.75
CA ARG A 278 -1.39 -21.61 12.25
C ARG A 278 -1.64 -20.40 11.34
N ALA A 279 -2.87 -19.90 11.28
CA ALA A 279 -3.31 -18.69 10.55
C ALA A 279 -2.67 -18.45 9.16
N PRO A 280 -2.67 -19.42 8.22
CA PRO A 280 -1.91 -19.33 6.98
C PRO A 280 -2.30 -18.10 6.13
N TYR A 281 -3.56 -17.75 6.08
CA TYR A 281 -4.06 -16.62 5.31
C TYR A 281 -3.66 -15.27 5.92
N LEU A 282 -3.59 -15.18 7.25
CA LEU A 282 -3.04 -14.01 7.93
C LEU A 282 -1.57 -13.78 7.59
N HIS A 283 -0.77 -14.86 7.51
CA HIS A 283 0.63 -14.76 7.08
C HIS A 283 0.74 -14.28 5.63
N ILE A 284 -0.14 -14.72 4.74
CA ILE A 284 -0.19 -14.22 3.36
C ILE A 284 -0.46 -12.71 3.34
N LEU A 285 -1.46 -12.24 4.12
CA LEU A 285 -1.73 -10.79 4.24
C LEU A 285 -0.53 -10.03 4.81
N ARG A 286 0.16 -10.61 5.79
CA ARG A 286 1.35 -9.97 6.39
C ARG A 286 2.47 -9.83 5.37
N TRP A 287 2.80 -10.90 4.64
CA TRP A 287 3.80 -10.87 3.58
C TRP A 287 3.45 -9.88 2.46
N LEU A 288 2.16 -9.72 2.18
CA LEU A 288 1.68 -8.72 1.24
C LEU A 288 1.94 -7.29 1.73
N VAL A 289 1.71 -7.01 3.00
CA VAL A 289 2.00 -5.71 3.63
C VAL A 289 3.49 -5.39 3.61
N ASP A 290 4.33 -6.40 3.83
CA ASP A 290 5.79 -6.28 3.84
C ASP A 290 6.40 -6.25 2.42
N SER A 291 5.57 -6.46 1.38
CA SER A 291 6.00 -6.42 -0.02
C SER A 291 5.98 -5.00 -0.59
N ASP A 292 7.02 -4.65 -1.35
CA ASP A 292 7.09 -3.36 -2.02
C ASP A 292 6.14 -3.25 -3.23
N ASP A 293 5.84 -4.39 -3.87
CA ASP A 293 5.12 -4.44 -5.16
C ASP A 293 3.60 -4.66 -5.07
N TRP A 294 2.98 -4.60 -3.87
CA TRP A 294 1.57 -4.95 -3.63
C TRP A 294 1.19 -6.35 -4.15
N SER A 295 2.19 -7.18 -4.32
CA SER A 295 2.07 -8.59 -4.69
C SER A 295 3.11 -9.41 -3.95
N VAL A 296 2.81 -10.69 -3.71
CA VAL A 296 3.72 -11.61 -3.05
C VAL A 296 3.84 -12.91 -3.83
N ASP A 297 5.09 -13.30 -4.14
CA ASP A 297 5.42 -14.63 -4.65
C ASP A 297 5.42 -15.60 -3.47
N LEU A 298 4.34 -16.35 -3.32
CA LEU A 298 4.15 -17.26 -2.19
C LEU A 298 5.19 -18.39 -2.16
N LYS A 299 5.66 -18.89 -3.32
CA LYS A 299 6.73 -19.91 -3.37
C LYS A 299 8.02 -19.38 -2.78
N ARG A 300 8.39 -18.16 -3.16
CA ARG A 300 9.57 -17.47 -2.61
C ARG A 300 9.41 -17.20 -1.12
N SER A 301 8.28 -16.61 -0.73
CA SER A 301 8.02 -16.27 0.68
C SER A 301 8.01 -17.49 1.59
N ILE A 302 7.46 -18.63 1.14
CA ILE A 302 7.51 -19.91 1.88
C ILE A 302 8.96 -20.42 2.00
N LYS A 303 9.78 -20.25 0.97
CA LYS A 303 11.19 -20.62 1.02
C LYS A 303 11.99 -19.78 2.01
N ASP A 304 11.70 -18.47 2.01
CA ASP A 304 12.37 -17.49 2.88
C ASP A 304 11.89 -17.59 4.34
N ASN A 305 10.70 -18.19 4.57
CA ASN A 305 10.10 -18.40 5.90
C ASN A 305 9.80 -19.90 6.16
N PRO A 306 10.81 -20.72 6.46
CA PRO A 306 10.65 -22.18 6.62
C PRO A 306 9.64 -22.60 7.70
N ALA A 307 9.47 -21.80 8.76
CA ALA A 307 8.52 -22.04 9.85
C ALA A 307 7.06 -22.13 9.35
N HIS A 308 6.72 -21.41 8.29
CA HIS A 308 5.37 -21.37 7.71
C HIS A 308 5.15 -22.39 6.58
N ARG A 309 6.19 -23.20 6.23
CA ARG A 309 6.08 -24.20 5.18
C ARG A 309 4.98 -25.24 5.43
N GLY A 310 4.78 -25.63 6.69
CA GLY A 310 3.75 -26.59 7.09
C GLY A 310 2.32 -26.01 7.14
N SER A 311 2.16 -24.70 7.03
CA SER A 311 0.85 -24.02 7.06
C SER A 311 0.55 -23.38 5.71
N VAL A 312 1.22 -22.28 5.36
CA VAL A 312 1.03 -21.57 4.08
C VAL A 312 1.41 -22.47 2.90
N GLY A 313 2.49 -23.26 3.03
CA GLY A 313 2.90 -24.20 1.99
C GLY A 313 1.83 -25.22 1.62
N GLN A 314 1.07 -25.72 2.61
CA GLN A 314 -0.05 -26.63 2.34
C GLN A 314 -1.23 -25.92 1.66
N VAL A 315 -1.54 -24.71 2.07
CA VAL A 315 -2.64 -23.92 1.49
C VAL A 315 -2.39 -23.66 0.02
N VAL A 316 -1.14 -23.36 -0.35
CA VAL A 316 -0.75 -23.12 -1.74
C VAL A 316 -0.67 -24.43 -2.54
N SER A 317 0.06 -25.45 -2.04
CA SER A 317 0.33 -26.67 -2.80
C SER A 317 -0.87 -27.58 -3.00
N LYS A 318 -1.86 -27.53 -2.10
CA LYS A 318 -3.10 -28.33 -2.18
C LYS A 318 -4.26 -27.58 -2.82
N GLY A 319 -4.05 -26.38 -3.36
CA GLY A 319 -5.06 -25.57 -4.02
C GLY A 319 -6.14 -24.98 -3.08
N TYR A 320 -5.90 -24.98 -1.76
CA TYR A 320 -6.89 -24.43 -0.82
C TYR A 320 -7.06 -22.92 -0.95
N LEU A 321 -6.00 -22.20 -1.34
CA LEU A 321 -6.07 -20.77 -1.61
C LEU A 321 -6.92 -20.47 -2.84
N GLU A 322 -6.74 -21.24 -3.93
CA GLU A 322 -7.56 -21.13 -5.13
C GLU A 322 -9.02 -21.43 -4.85
N THR A 323 -9.29 -22.48 -4.07
CA THR A 323 -10.64 -22.83 -3.63
C THR A 323 -11.28 -21.71 -2.81
N LEU A 324 -10.54 -21.12 -1.86
CA LEU A 324 -11.02 -19.98 -1.05
C LEU A 324 -11.40 -18.79 -1.93
N MET A 325 -10.51 -18.42 -2.88
CA MET A 325 -10.74 -17.29 -3.78
C MET A 325 -11.99 -17.49 -4.65
N ARG A 326 -12.22 -18.72 -5.10
CA ARG A 326 -13.41 -19.07 -5.87
C ARG A 326 -14.68 -19.09 -5.01
N ASP A 327 -14.63 -19.74 -3.85
CA ASP A 327 -15.80 -19.97 -3.01
C ASP A 327 -16.30 -18.69 -2.30
N LYS A 328 -15.41 -17.70 -2.12
CA LYS A 328 -15.71 -16.38 -1.54
C LYS A 328 -15.54 -15.25 -2.56
N ALA A 329 -15.69 -15.54 -3.85
CA ALA A 329 -15.50 -14.55 -4.92
C ALA A 329 -16.41 -13.32 -4.75
N ASP A 330 -17.62 -13.48 -4.24
CA ASP A 330 -18.57 -12.39 -3.95
C ASP A 330 -18.02 -11.33 -3.00
N VAL A 331 -17.09 -11.69 -2.11
CA VAL A 331 -16.48 -10.78 -1.13
C VAL A 331 -15.04 -10.42 -1.49
N LEU A 332 -14.28 -11.37 -2.05
CA LEU A 332 -12.84 -11.21 -2.27
C LEU A 332 -12.51 -10.61 -3.64
N ASP A 333 -13.42 -10.75 -4.61
CA ASP A 333 -13.22 -10.22 -5.96
C ASP A 333 -13.16 -8.69 -5.93
N GLY A 334 -12.21 -8.12 -6.69
CA GLY A 334 -11.94 -6.68 -6.66
C GLY A 334 -11.02 -6.22 -5.52
N CYS A 335 -10.73 -7.07 -4.53
CA CYS A 335 -9.76 -6.82 -3.47
C CYS A 335 -8.47 -7.59 -3.70
N PHE A 336 -8.57 -8.89 -3.96
CA PHE A 336 -7.45 -9.80 -4.08
C PHE A 336 -7.52 -10.59 -5.39
N HIS A 337 -6.35 -10.93 -5.91
CA HIS A 337 -6.20 -11.84 -7.03
C HIS A 337 -5.11 -12.87 -6.73
N TYR A 338 -5.39 -14.14 -6.97
CA TYR A 338 -4.41 -15.22 -6.84
C TYR A 338 -4.25 -15.95 -8.15
N GLN A 339 -3.01 -16.18 -8.52
CA GLN A 339 -2.63 -16.85 -9.74
C GLN A 339 -1.95 -18.19 -9.40
N PRO A 340 -2.66 -19.33 -9.53
CA PRO A 340 -2.17 -20.64 -9.08
C PRO A 340 -0.86 -21.07 -9.75
N GLU A 341 -0.71 -20.85 -11.06
CA GLU A 341 0.43 -21.31 -11.84
C GLU A 341 1.74 -20.65 -11.43
N THR A 342 1.71 -19.35 -11.16
CA THR A 342 2.88 -18.59 -10.69
C THR A 342 2.97 -18.54 -9.17
N SER A 343 1.86 -18.89 -8.47
CA SER A 343 1.70 -18.74 -7.03
C SER A 343 1.90 -17.29 -6.56
N VAL A 344 1.50 -16.33 -7.39
CA VAL A 344 1.54 -14.90 -7.06
C VAL A 344 0.17 -14.47 -6.50
N PHE A 345 0.19 -13.88 -5.33
CA PHE A 345 -0.95 -13.26 -4.69
C PHE A 345 -0.82 -11.74 -4.77
N THR A 346 -1.85 -11.05 -5.23
CA THR A 346 -1.80 -9.63 -5.58
C THR A 346 -3.02 -8.91 -5.06
N VAL A 347 -2.86 -7.63 -4.72
CA VAL A 347 -3.96 -6.72 -4.41
C VAL A 347 -4.38 -5.98 -5.68
N GLU A 348 -5.67 -5.83 -5.87
CA GLU A 348 -6.21 -5.09 -7.02
C GLU A 348 -6.29 -3.57 -6.80
N ASP A 349 -6.48 -3.11 -5.56
CA ASP A 349 -6.51 -1.69 -5.21
C ASP A 349 -5.39 -1.35 -4.20
N PRO A 350 -4.47 -0.44 -4.50
CA PRO A 350 -3.38 -0.06 -3.61
C PRO A 350 -3.85 0.52 -2.27
N LYS A 351 -5.07 1.07 -2.22
CA LYS A 351 -5.67 1.55 -0.98
C LYS A 351 -5.88 0.45 0.04
N LEU A 352 -6.05 -0.81 -0.41
CA LEU A 352 -6.15 -1.96 0.49
C LEU A 352 -4.81 -2.23 1.19
N VAL A 353 -3.67 -2.18 0.49
CA VAL A 353 -2.36 -2.33 1.15
C VAL A 353 -2.09 -1.16 2.08
N PHE A 354 -2.42 0.06 1.65
CA PHE A 354 -2.33 1.24 2.50
C PHE A 354 -3.16 1.06 3.78
N TYR A 355 -4.40 0.58 3.66
CA TYR A 355 -5.26 0.23 4.79
C TYR A 355 -4.59 -0.80 5.70
N LEU A 356 -4.13 -1.94 5.16
CA LEU A 356 -3.49 -3.02 5.92
C LEU A 356 -2.18 -2.58 6.60
N ARG A 357 -1.41 -1.65 6.00
CA ARG A 357 -0.20 -1.08 6.61
C ARG A 357 -0.50 -0.16 7.78
N SER A 358 -1.69 0.43 7.80
CA SER A 358 -2.08 1.45 8.77
C SER A 358 -2.93 0.91 9.92
N ILE A 359 -3.49 -0.31 9.83
CA ILE A 359 -4.31 -0.90 10.89
C ILE A 359 -3.47 -1.43 12.06
N ASN A 360 -4.08 -1.49 13.24
CA ASN A 360 -3.53 -2.21 14.37
C ASN A 360 -3.70 -3.73 14.17
N TRP A 361 -2.61 -4.42 13.82
CA TRP A 361 -2.62 -5.86 13.55
C TRP A 361 -3.06 -6.72 14.75
N LYS A 362 -2.72 -6.31 15.99
CA LYS A 362 -3.13 -7.04 17.20
C LYS A 362 -4.66 -7.05 17.34
N SER A 363 -5.29 -5.89 17.12
CA SER A 363 -6.76 -5.78 17.11
C SER A 363 -7.37 -6.54 15.94
N PHE A 364 -6.79 -6.44 14.76
CA PHE A 364 -7.27 -7.13 13.56
C PHE A 364 -7.24 -8.66 13.73
N VAL A 365 -6.17 -9.24 14.28
CA VAL A 365 -6.05 -10.68 14.56
C VAL A 365 -7.15 -11.16 15.51
N ARG A 366 -7.47 -10.37 16.54
CA ARG A 366 -8.58 -10.66 17.46
C ARG A 366 -9.95 -10.58 16.77
N GLU A 367 -10.17 -9.57 15.93
CA GLU A 367 -11.40 -9.43 15.15
C GLU A 367 -11.59 -10.60 14.16
N VAL A 368 -10.51 -11.10 13.56
CA VAL A 368 -10.53 -12.31 12.73
C VAL A 368 -10.98 -13.54 13.54
N GLY A 369 -10.77 -13.55 14.86
CA GLY A 369 -11.22 -14.60 15.78
C GLY A 369 -10.12 -15.56 16.23
N PHE A 370 -8.84 -15.22 16.05
CA PHE A 370 -7.75 -16.01 16.60
C PHE A 370 -7.55 -15.68 18.09
N SER A 371 -7.48 -16.72 18.93
CA SER A 371 -7.33 -16.60 20.38
C SER A 371 -5.88 -16.39 20.80
N THR A 372 -4.93 -16.91 20.04
CA THR A 372 -3.50 -16.68 20.22
C THR A 372 -3.06 -15.60 19.26
N SER A 373 -2.85 -14.40 19.78
CA SER A 373 -2.25 -13.30 19.03
C SER A 373 -0.73 -13.44 18.91
N GLU A 374 -0.22 -14.63 18.65
CA GLU A 374 1.12 -14.81 18.15
C GLU A 374 1.18 -14.54 16.65
N PHE A 375 0.85 -13.31 16.29
CA PHE A 375 1.72 -12.55 15.43
C PHE A 375 2.76 -11.97 16.41
N PRO A 376 3.94 -12.54 16.58
CA PRO A 376 5.00 -11.81 17.21
C PRO A 376 5.18 -10.58 16.33
N GLY A 377 4.85 -9.42 16.85
CA GLY A 377 5.50 -8.23 16.40
C GLY A 377 6.97 -8.64 16.33
N ARG A 378 7.71 -8.20 15.35
CA ARG A 378 9.14 -8.54 15.20
C ARG A 378 9.89 -8.32 16.51
N TYR A 379 9.33 -7.45 17.36
CA TYR A 379 9.87 -7.08 18.66
C TYR A 379 8.78 -7.10 19.74
N ASP A 380 9.14 -7.51 20.95
CA ASP A 380 8.30 -7.31 22.14
C ASP A 380 8.26 -5.82 22.52
N ILE A 381 9.40 -5.15 22.42
CA ILE A 381 9.60 -3.74 22.81
C ILE A 381 10.30 -2.98 21.68
N ALA A 382 9.87 -1.75 21.46
CA ALA A 382 10.64 -0.76 20.71
C ALA A 382 11.04 0.39 21.63
N LEU A 383 12.35 0.63 21.79
CA LEU A 383 12.86 1.76 22.54
C LEU A 383 12.86 3.00 21.64
N SER A 384 12.31 4.12 22.16
CA SER A 384 12.36 5.42 21.53
C SER A 384 13.00 6.43 22.47
N PHE A 385 14.07 7.11 22.02
CA PHE A 385 14.86 7.98 22.89
C PHE A 385 15.61 9.06 22.09
N ALA A 386 15.92 10.18 22.71
CA ALA A 386 16.84 11.15 22.14
C ALA A 386 18.28 10.66 22.23
N GLY A 387 19.15 11.08 21.33
CA GLY A 387 20.55 10.63 21.29
C GLY A 387 21.35 10.89 22.58
N THR A 388 20.92 11.85 23.37
CA THR A 388 21.50 12.19 24.69
C THR A 388 21.23 11.11 25.75
N GLU A 389 20.15 10.34 25.63
CA GLU A 389 19.75 9.27 26.55
C GLU A 389 20.23 7.88 26.08
N ARG A 390 21.11 7.84 25.07
CA ARG A 390 21.59 6.59 24.47
C ARG A 390 22.20 5.62 25.47
N SER A 391 22.93 6.11 26.49
CA SER A 391 23.52 5.26 27.53
C SER A 391 22.46 4.53 28.36
N HIS A 392 21.38 5.22 28.74
CA HIS A 392 20.29 4.63 29.50
C HIS A 392 19.46 3.66 28.65
N ALA A 393 19.26 3.99 27.37
CA ALA A 393 18.57 3.10 26.42
C ALA A 393 19.39 1.82 26.17
N GLU A 394 20.73 1.93 26.06
CA GLU A 394 21.64 0.78 25.87
C GLU A 394 21.63 -0.13 27.10
N GLU A 395 21.72 0.44 28.31
CA GLU A 395 21.66 -0.33 29.55
C GLU A 395 20.29 -1.02 29.71
N LEU A 396 19.17 -0.32 29.46
CA LEU A 396 17.83 -0.92 29.49
C LEU A 396 17.68 -2.03 28.43
N PHE A 397 18.24 -1.84 27.23
CA PHE A 397 18.29 -2.86 26.19
C PHE A 397 19.03 -4.11 26.67
N GLU A 398 20.20 -3.97 27.30
CA GLU A 398 20.99 -5.10 27.80
C GLU A 398 20.23 -5.86 28.92
N ILE A 399 19.60 -5.14 29.84
CA ILE A 399 18.79 -5.74 30.92
C ILE A 399 17.61 -6.53 30.33
N LEU A 400 16.84 -5.95 29.40
CA LEU A 400 15.70 -6.61 28.79
C LEU A 400 16.12 -7.80 27.92
N SER A 401 17.21 -7.66 27.16
CA SER A 401 17.74 -8.73 26.31
C SER A 401 18.26 -9.91 27.15
N SER A 402 18.87 -9.66 28.31
CA SER A 402 19.29 -10.72 29.25
C SER A 402 18.11 -11.52 29.81
N ARG A 403 16.90 -10.99 29.75
CA ARG A 403 15.64 -11.61 30.16
C ARG A 403 14.86 -12.23 28.99
N GLU A 404 15.51 -12.43 27.84
CA GLU A 404 14.94 -13.01 26.62
C GLU A 404 13.78 -12.17 26.00
N VAL A 405 13.74 -10.87 26.27
CA VAL A 405 12.81 -9.93 25.65
C VAL A 405 13.38 -9.48 24.31
N SER A 406 12.60 -9.59 23.24
CA SER A 406 12.99 -9.11 21.91
C SER A 406 12.83 -7.59 21.84
N VAL A 407 13.94 -6.86 21.81
CA VAL A 407 13.95 -5.39 21.87
C VAL A 407 14.48 -4.80 20.56
N PHE A 408 13.70 -3.91 19.95
CA PHE A 408 14.23 -3.05 18.91
C PHE A 408 15.06 -1.92 19.54
N TYR A 409 16.33 -1.86 19.12
CA TYR A 409 17.29 -0.82 19.47
C TYR A 409 18.07 -0.43 18.21
N ASP A 410 18.01 0.84 17.83
CA ASP A 410 18.49 1.36 16.53
C ASP A 410 19.94 0.96 16.18
N LYS A 411 20.83 0.94 17.17
CA LYS A 411 22.26 0.58 17.00
C LYS A 411 22.45 -0.87 16.50
N ASN A 412 21.62 -1.79 16.94
CA ASN A 412 21.74 -3.20 16.57
C ASN A 412 21.21 -3.52 15.18
N GLU A 413 20.37 -2.66 14.66
CA GLU A 413 19.76 -2.78 13.32
C GLU A 413 20.48 -1.93 12.25
N GLN A 414 21.63 -1.28 12.60
CA GLN A 414 22.37 -0.40 11.67
C GLN A 414 22.71 -1.08 10.34
N HIS A 415 23.05 -2.38 10.37
CA HIS A 415 23.34 -3.15 9.15
C HIS A 415 22.14 -3.27 8.20
N ARG A 416 20.91 -3.11 8.70
CA ARG A 416 19.67 -3.13 7.92
C ARG A 416 19.21 -1.73 7.54
N ILE A 417 19.57 -0.74 8.33
CA ILE A 417 19.25 0.67 8.10
C ILE A 417 20.20 1.30 7.07
N ILE A 418 21.42 0.76 6.93
CA ILE A 418 22.39 1.21 5.92
C ILE A 418 21.80 1.01 4.53
N SER A 419 21.69 2.09 3.76
CA SER A 419 21.11 2.17 2.41
C SER A 419 19.56 2.21 2.34
N GLU A 420 18.87 2.15 3.47
CA GLU A 420 17.42 2.37 3.55
C GLU A 420 17.14 3.81 4.00
N LYS A 421 15.96 4.32 3.63
CA LYS A 421 15.48 5.56 4.25
C LYS A 421 15.07 5.24 5.69
N VAL A 422 15.77 5.82 6.63
CA VAL A 422 15.63 5.53 8.07
C VAL A 422 14.17 5.65 8.53
N GLU A 423 13.44 6.65 8.03
CA GLU A 423 12.03 6.86 8.34
C GLU A 423 11.14 5.72 7.84
N GLU A 424 11.36 5.26 6.61
CA GLU A 424 10.60 4.15 6.01
C GLU A 424 10.83 2.83 6.76
N TYR A 425 12.03 2.63 7.29
CA TYR A 425 12.38 1.45 8.08
C TYR A 425 11.79 1.50 9.49
N LEU A 426 11.81 2.66 10.16
CA LEU A 426 11.40 2.82 11.55
C LEU A 426 9.88 2.91 11.74
N ALA A 427 9.16 3.53 10.81
CA ALA A 427 7.72 3.74 10.95
C ALA A 427 6.91 2.47 11.24
N PRO A 428 7.06 1.35 10.51
CA PRO A 428 6.35 0.10 10.80
C PRO A 428 6.65 -0.44 12.19
N ILE A 429 7.89 -0.31 12.66
CA ILE A 429 8.33 -0.82 13.96
C ILE A 429 7.55 -0.15 15.09
N TYR A 430 7.49 1.16 15.07
CA TYR A 430 6.77 1.93 16.11
C TYR A 430 5.25 1.85 15.96
N ARG A 431 4.72 1.71 14.74
CA ARG A 431 3.28 1.59 14.49
C ARG A 431 2.72 0.22 14.88
N SER A 432 3.40 -0.87 14.54
CA SER A 432 2.78 -2.21 14.58
C SER A 432 3.71 -3.38 14.85
N GLU A 433 5.04 -3.28 14.58
CA GLU A 433 5.93 -4.44 14.68
C GLU A 433 6.44 -4.71 16.10
N ALA A 434 6.38 -3.73 17.00
CA ALA A 434 6.65 -3.93 18.41
C ALA A 434 5.33 -4.09 19.19
N ALA A 435 5.28 -5.02 20.16
CA ALA A 435 4.11 -5.17 21.02
C ALA A 435 3.92 -3.91 21.87
N TYR A 436 5.01 -3.37 22.42
CA TYR A 436 5.02 -2.12 23.18
C TYR A 436 6.07 -1.16 22.66
N VAL A 437 5.77 0.14 22.75
CA VAL A 437 6.76 1.20 22.59
C VAL A 437 7.11 1.74 23.97
N VAL A 438 8.40 1.87 24.26
CA VAL A 438 8.92 2.42 25.51
C VAL A 438 9.68 3.71 25.19
N PRO A 439 9.02 4.87 25.21
CA PRO A 439 9.68 6.15 25.01
C PRO A 439 10.36 6.61 26.30
N LEU A 440 11.63 7.01 26.21
CA LEU A 440 12.41 7.67 27.27
C LEU A 440 12.20 9.17 27.18
N LEU A 441 11.20 9.68 27.92
CA LEU A 441 10.73 11.05 27.85
C LEU A 441 11.60 12.00 28.68
N SER A 442 12.74 12.41 28.11
CA SER A 442 13.66 13.39 28.67
C SER A 442 13.30 14.83 28.23
N PRO A 443 13.92 15.88 28.80
CA PRO A 443 13.76 17.26 28.35
C PRO A 443 14.23 17.48 26.89
N GLU A 444 15.11 16.63 26.36
CA GLU A 444 15.62 16.72 24.98
C GLU A 444 14.76 15.94 23.97
N TYR A 445 13.92 15.03 24.44
CA TYR A 445 13.09 14.16 23.58
C TYR A 445 12.24 14.97 22.58
N PRO A 446 11.47 16.00 22.97
CA PRO A 446 10.62 16.75 22.04
C PRO A 446 11.39 17.71 21.12
N LYS A 447 12.67 17.96 21.40
CA LYS A 447 13.50 18.91 20.64
C LYS A 447 14.19 18.27 19.43
N ARG A 448 14.19 16.93 19.34
CA ARG A 448 14.90 16.19 18.28
C ARG A 448 13.93 15.78 17.18
N ILE A 449 14.32 15.98 15.92
CA ILE A 449 13.49 15.65 14.74
C ILE A 449 13.10 14.16 14.75
N TRP A 450 14.05 13.28 15.05
CA TRP A 450 13.82 11.83 15.07
C TRP A 450 12.83 11.38 16.14
N THR A 451 12.95 11.91 17.36
CA THR A 451 12.00 11.57 18.44
C THR A 451 10.62 12.12 18.18
N LYS A 452 10.50 13.26 17.48
CA LYS A 452 9.21 13.78 17.04
C LYS A 452 8.57 12.86 16.00
N PHE A 453 9.33 12.42 15.00
CA PHE A 453 8.88 11.45 14.01
C PHE A 453 8.43 10.14 14.68
N GLU A 454 9.25 9.53 15.54
CA GLU A 454 8.92 8.31 16.27
C GLU A 454 7.66 8.49 17.12
N SER A 455 7.55 9.60 17.85
CA SER A 455 6.38 9.95 18.66
C SER A 455 5.10 9.99 17.83
N ASP A 456 5.13 10.59 16.64
CA ASP A 456 3.97 10.66 15.75
C ASP A 456 3.55 9.27 15.23
N GLN A 457 4.48 8.31 15.12
CA GLN A 457 4.17 6.94 14.70
C GLN A 457 3.43 6.11 15.77
N PHE A 458 3.57 6.41 17.05
CA PHE A 458 2.94 5.62 18.13
C PHE A 458 1.92 6.38 18.99
N LYS A 459 1.64 7.66 18.69
CA LYS A 459 0.63 8.45 19.43
C LYS A 459 -0.72 7.76 19.53
N SER A 460 -1.23 7.21 18.43
CA SER A 460 -2.49 6.47 18.40
C SER A 460 -2.51 5.24 19.31
N ARG A 461 -1.32 4.69 19.66
CA ARG A 461 -1.18 3.49 20.48
C ARG A 461 -1.31 3.72 21.98
N PHE A 462 -1.35 4.98 22.42
CA PHE A 462 -1.65 5.26 23.84
C PHE A 462 -3.04 4.76 24.24
N GLY A 463 -4.05 4.97 23.39
CA GLY A 463 -5.41 4.45 23.58
C GLY A 463 -5.48 2.91 23.66
N ASP A 464 -4.60 2.22 22.94
CA ASP A 464 -4.51 0.75 22.90
C ASP A 464 -3.71 0.15 24.07
N ARG A 465 -3.24 0.97 25.02
CA ARG A 465 -2.36 0.58 26.13
C ARG A 465 -1.03 -0.06 25.68
N ALA A 466 -0.58 0.23 24.49
CA ALA A 466 0.63 -0.33 23.86
C ALA A 466 1.86 0.60 23.99
N VAL A 467 1.79 1.62 24.84
CA VAL A 467 2.89 2.54 25.15
C VAL A 467 3.17 2.49 26.64
N ILE A 468 4.43 2.32 27.02
CA ILE A 468 4.92 2.34 28.42
C ILE A 468 5.87 3.53 28.56
N PRO A 469 5.38 4.73 28.91
CA PRO A 469 6.24 5.91 29.00
C PRO A 469 7.18 5.83 30.21
N VAL A 470 8.46 6.10 29.99
CA VAL A 470 9.46 6.31 31.05
C VAL A 470 9.78 7.80 31.09
N ARG A 471 9.32 8.49 32.13
CA ARG A 471 9.47 9.93 32.27
C ARG A 471 10.64 10.28 33.16
N TYR A 472 11.51 11.11 32.65
CA TYR A 472 12.61 11.68 33.43
C TYR A 472 12.04 12.71 34.41
N LYS A 473 12.49 12.72 35.68
CA LYS A 473 12.07 13.71 36.69
C LYS A 473 12.37 15.15 36.27
N SER A 474 13.39 15.35 35.45
CA SER A 474 13.76 16.65 34.90
C SER A 474 12.90 17.11 33.72
N ALA A 475 12.00 16.26 33.20
CA ALA A 475 11.14 16.62 32.08
C ALA A 475 9.92 17.42 32.54
N ALA A 476 9.62 18.55 31.90
CA ALA A 476 8.47 19.38 32.23
C ALA A 476 7.14 18.69 31.83
N ASP A 477 6.11 18.78 32.67
CA ASP A 477 4.80 18.16 32.43
C ASP A 477 4.09 18.66 31.16
N SER A 478 4.41 19.87 30.71
CA SER A 478 3.75 20.49 29.55
C SER A 478 4.17 19.94 28.19
N TYR A 479 5.23 19.10 28.10
CA TYR A 479 5.73 18.62 26.81
C TYR A 479 4.98 17.41 26.27
N PHE A 480 4.18 16.72 27.08
CA PHE A 480 3.49 15.48 26.72
C PHE A 480 2.07 15.48 27.29
N SER A 481 1.22 16.43 26.78
CA SER A 481 -0.17 16.54 27.22
C SER A 481 -0.92 15.23 27.13
N ASP A 482 -0.71 14.49 26.04
CA ASP A 482 -1.36 13.20 25.81
C ASP A 482 -0.81 12.10 26.74
N ALA A 483 0.50 12.11 27.02
CA ALA A 483 1.11 11.18 27.96
C ALA A 483 0.83 11.51 29.45
N ALA A 484 0.39 12.73 29.75
CA ALA A 484 0.03 13.13 31.13
C ALA A 484 -1.28 12.47 31.61
N GLU A 485 -2.15 12.07 30.68
CA GLU A 485 -3.40 11.35 30.99
C GLU A 485 -3.16 9.85 31.27
N TYR A 486 -1.98 9.33 30.89
CA TYR A 486 -1.62 7.92 31.04
C TYR A 486 -0.55 7.72 32.12
N GLY A 487 -0.62 6.59 32.81
CA GLY A 487 0.39 6.20 33.81
C GLY A 487 1.78 6.10 33.19
N SER A 488 2.79 6.62 33.85
CA SER A 488 4.20 6.58 33.41
C SER A 488 5.12 6.08 34.53
N LEU A 489 6.25 5.47 34.13
CA LEU A 489 7.32 5.11 35.04
C LEU A 489 8.23 6.33 35.24
N SER A 490 8.61 6.60 36.49
CA SER A 490 9.49 7.73 36.81
C SER A 490 10.96 7.28 36.77
N PHE A 491 11.83 8.13 36.22
CA PHE A 491 13.26 7.87 36.14
C PHE A 491 14.07 9.11 36.54
N ASP A 492 15.02 8.93 37.46
CA ASP A 492 15.94 9.96 37.91
C ASP A 492 17.37 9.65 37.45
N PRO A 493 17.91 10.41 36.45
CA PRO A 493 19.23 10.12 35.91
C PRO A 493 20.38 10.45 36.90
N GLU A 494 20.08 11.12 38.03
CA GLU A 494 21.09 11.50 39.05
C GLU A 494 21.11 10.57 40.26
N ASP A 495 20.16 9.60 40.34
CA ASP A 495 20.07 8.68 41.50
C ASP A 495 20.03 7.22 41.03
N ARG A 496 20.96 6.38 41.50
CA ARG A 496 21.01 4.91 41.32
C ARG A 496 20.44 4.40 40.00
N VAL A 497 20.99 4.91 38.89
CA VAL A 497 20.51 4.70 37.53
C VAL A 497 20.24 3.22 37.23
N SER A 498 21.23 2.35 37.51
CA SER A 498 21.13 0.93 37.19
C SER A 498 20.00 0.24 37.96
N ASP A 499 19.83 0.55 39.28
CA ASP A 499 18.73 -0.02 40.06
C ASP A 499 17.37 0.36 39.50
N GLN A 500 17.18 1.62 39.13
CA GLN A 500 15.94 2.11 38.52
C GLN A 500 15.65 1.46 37.15
N LEU A 501 16.67 1.27 36.31
CA LEU A 501 16.51 0.59 35.03
C LEU A 501 16.14 -0.88 35.20
N HIS A 502 16.66 -1.54 36.23
CA HIS A 502 16.23 -2.91 36.62
C HIS A 502 14.77 -2.95 37.08
N GLU A 503 14.32 -1.97 37.89
CA GLU A 503 12.92 -1.86 38.34
C GLU A 503 11.98 -1.60 37.14
N ILE A 504 12.37 -0.70 36.22
CA ILE A 504 11.63 -0.42 34.97
C ILE A 504 11.51 -1.68 34.12
N ALA A 505 12.61 -2.43 33.96
CA ALA A 505 12.60 -3.68 33.22
C ALA A 505 11.71 -4.74 33.89
N ASP A 506 11.65 -4.80 35.24
CA ASP A 506 10.74 -5.69 35.96
C ASP A 506 9.27 -5.38 35.66
N VAL A 507 8.89 -4.10 35.66
CA VAL A 507 7.51 -3.67 35.32
C VAL A 507 7.17 -4.00 33.87
N ILE A 508 8.11 -3.76 32.95
CA ILE A 508 7.92 -4.09 31.51
C ILE A 508 7.73 -5.60 31.33
N CYS A 509 8.59 -6.42 31.96
CA CYS A 509 8.49 -7.88 31.86
C CYS A 509 7.19 -8.42 32.48
N THR A 510 6.76 -7.86 33.62
CA THR A 510 5.49 -8.22 34.24
C THR A 510 4.31 -7.92 33.31
N ARG A 511 4.32 -6.76 32.68
CA ARG A 511 3.29 -6.37 31.72
C ARG A 511 3.24 -7.29 30.50
N LEU A 512 4.40 -7.65 29.94
CA LEU A 512 4.51 -8.62 28.86
C LEU A 512 3.99 -10.01 29.25
N GLN A 513 4.28 -10.46 30.49
CA GLN A 513 3.80 -11.73 30.99
C GLN A 513 2.29 -11.74 31.20
N GLU A 514 1.72 -10.69 31.77
CA GLU A 514 0.26 -10.55 31.93
C GLU A 514 -0.46 -10.61 30.58
N ASP A 515 0.05 -9.92 29.54
CA ASP A 515 -0.52 -9.96 28.20
C ASP A 515 -0.42 -11.34 27.55
N ARG A 516 0.72 -12.04 27.75
CA ARG A 516 0.91 -13.41 27.27
C ARG A 516 -0.04 -14.40 27.95
N LEU A 517 -0.23 -14.26 29.28
CA LEU A 517 -1.19 -15.09 30.06
C LEU A 517 -2.65 -14.82 29.69
N GLN A 518 -3.02 -13.56 29.45
CA GLN A 518 -4.37 -13.21 28.97
C GLN A 518 -4.62 -13.69 27.54
N SER A 519 -3.58 -13.98 26.78
CA SER A 519 -3.65 -14.51 25.42
C SER A 519 -3.72 -16.05 25.38
N ASP A 520 -3.49 -16.76 26.50
CA ASP A 520 -3.58 -18.23 26.62
C ASP A 520 -4.86 -18.64 27.40
N PRO A 521 -5.95 -19.05 26.71
CA PRO A 521 -7.22 -19.42 27.37
C PRO A 521 -7.15 -20.73 28.19
N ASN A 522 -6.05 -21.49 28.10
CA ASN A 522 -5.93 -22.79 28.78
C ASN A 522 -5.37 -22.72 30.21
N GLN A 523 -5.01 -21.53 30.70
CA GLN A 523 -4.60 -21.32 32.08
C GLN A 523 -5.67 -20.58 32.91
N VAL A 524 -6.92 -21.06 32.88
CA VAL A 524 -7.84 -20.73 33.97
C VAL A 524 -7.37 -21.51 35.20
N VAL A 525 -6.59 -20.86 36.04
CA VAL A 525 -6.25 -21.34 37.39
C VAL A 525 -7.58 -21.58 38.11
N GLN A 526 -7.87 -22.84 38.46
CA GLN A 526 -8.91 -23.16 39.42
C GLN A 526 -8.57 -22.44 40.74
N PRO A 527 -9.51 -21.68 41.32
CA PRO A 527 -9.29 -21.14 42.66
C PRO A 527 -9.22 -22.28 43.67
N ALA A 528 -8.19 -22.22 44.53
CA ALA A 528 -8.00 -23.12 45.66
C ALA A 528 -9.08 -22.95 46.72
#